data_4ab6482ea0f62a6ad7347d8b1d18aff4
#
_entry.id   4ab6482ea0f62a6ad7347d8b1d18aff4
#
_cell.length_a   1.000
_cell.length_b   1.000
_cell.length_c   1.000
_cell.angle_alpha   90.00
_cell.angle_beta   90.00
_cell.angle_gamma   90.00
#
_symmetry.space_group_name_H-M   'P 1'
#
loop_
_entity.id
_entity.type
_entity.pdbx_description
1 polymer ?
#
loop_
_entity_poly.entity_id
_entity_poly.type
_entity_poly.pdbx_seq_one_letter_code
_entity_poly.pdbx_strand_id
1 'polypeptide(L)'
;MRIWNKPRGYGKTTRMLYASEYTGKSIVVATKEQAHILETNAKRLGLKIPKVLSVTDFIDRDANYCSREIIVDEALSVLEALITAVRPGIKISDATLTCYEGVREI
;
A
#
# COMPACT_ATOMS: atom_id res chain seq x y z
N MET A 1 10.59 7.67 -6.23
CA MET A 1 9.89 6.51 -5.65
C MET A 1 10.87 5.58 -4.99
N ARG A 2 10.52 5.08 -3.83
CA ARG A 2 11.32 4.07 -3.14
C ARG A 2 10.63 2.72 -3.26
N ILE A 3 11.41 1.69 -3.55
CA ILE A 3 10.90 0.33 -3.64
C ILE A 3 11.57 -0.51 -2.55
N TRP A 4 10.77 -1.08 -1.67
CA TRP A 4 11.24 -1.94 -0.58
C TRP A 4 11.09 -3.39 -1.04
N ASN A 5 12.12 -3.87 -1.71
CA ASN A 5 12.10 -5.19 -2.33
C ASN A 5 12.88 -6.19 -1.46
N LYS A 6 12.26 -6.62 -0.36
CA LYS A 6 12.83 -7.59 0.56
C LYS A 6 11.96 -8.84 0.63
N PRO A 7 12.53 -10.01 0.85
CA PRO A 7 11.74 -11.22 1.09
C PRO A 7 10.82 -11.08 2.31
N ARG A 8 9.83 -11.94 2.41
CA ARG A 8 8.96 -12.00 3.58
C ARG A 8 9.79 -12.23 4.85
N GLY A 9 9.35 -11.66 5.96
CA GLY A 9 10.01 -11.83 7.25
C GLY A 9 11.12 -10.83 7.54
N TYR A 10 11.37 -9.87 6.64
CA TYR A 10 12.40 -8.84 6.85
C TYR A 10 11.83 -7.54 7.43
N GLY A 11 10.65 -7.58 8.01
CA GLY A 11 10.08 -6.43 8.69
C GLY A 11 9.56 -5.33 7.79
N LYS A 12 9.25 -5.62 6.55
CA LYS A 12 8.70 -4.61 5.60
C LYS A 12 7.46 -3.94 6.13
N THR A 13 6.52 -4.72 6.64
CA THR A 13 5.26 -4.21 7.17
C THR A 13 5.50 -3.28 8.35
N THR A 14 6.34 -3.68 9.29
CA THR A 14 6.67 -2.86 10.46
C THR A 14 7.31 -1.55 10.05
N ARG A 15 8.28 -1.58 9.15
CA ARG A 15 8.91 -0.37 8.60
C ARG A 15 7.91 0.57 7.98
N MET A 16 7.00 0.02 7.20
CA MET A 16 5.97 0.77 6.50
C MET A 16 5.04 1.47 7.49
N LEU A 17 4.65 0.78 8.56
CA LEU A 17 3.80 1.36 9.61
C LEU A 17 4.51 2.52 10.32
N TYR A 18 5.78 2.37 10.68
CA TYR A 18 6.56 3.46 11.26
C TYR A 18 6.73 4.62 10.29
N ALA A 19 6.98 4.33 9.01
CA ALA A 19 7.09 5.37 7.99
C ALA A 19 5.78 6.14 7.82
N SER A 20 4.65 5.45 7.86
CA SER A 20 3.33 6.08 7.77
C SER A 20 3.08 7.00 8.97
N GLU A 21 3.39 6.57 10.18
CA GLU A 21 3.24 7.43 11.36
C GLU A 21 4.14 8.66 11.27
N TYR A 22 5.40 8.45 10.93
CA TYR A 22 6.39 9.52 10.89
C TYR A 22 6.07 10.57 9.82
N THR A 23 5.63 10.14 8.65
CA THR A 23 5.42 11.03 7.50
C THR A 23 3.99 11.51 7.35
N GLY A 24 3.03 10.84 7.95
CA GLY A 24 1.60 11.11 7.75
C GLY A 24 1.07 10.59 6.41
N LYS A 25 1.86 9.80 5.67
CA LYS A 25 1.44 9.25 4.39
C LYS A 25 0.45 8.11 4.57
N SER A 26 -0.62 8.14 3.78
CA SER A 26 -1.62 7.07 3.77
C SER A 26 -1.05 5.81 3.15
N ILE A 27 -1.39 4.65 3.72
CA ILE A 27 -1.05 3.35 3.16
C ILE A 27 -2.22 2.87 2.31
N VAL A 28 -1.93 2.39 1.10
CA VAL A 28 -2.93 1.81 0.20
C VAL A 28 -2.62 0.33 0.03
N VAL A 29 -3.66 -0.49 0.20
CA VAL A 29 -3.59 -1.95 0.06
C VAL A 29 -4.67 -2.43 -0.89
N ALA A 30 -4.57 -3.69 -1.32
CA ALA A 30 -5.51 -4.23 -2.30
C ALA A 30 -6.91 -4.44 -1.73
N THR A 31 -7.04 -4.91 -0.49
CA THR A 31 -8.31 -5.33 0.09
C THR A 31 -8.57 -4.71 1.45
N LYS A 32 -9.86 -4.69 1.84
CA LYS A 32 -10.25 -4.22 3.18
C LYS A 32 -9.72 -5.11 4.29
N GLU A 33 -9.58 -6.40 4.02
CA GLU A 33 -9.01 -7.34 5.00
C GLU A 33 -7.57 -6.99 5.31
N GLN A 34 -6.77 -6.71 4.29
CA GLN A 34 -5.38 -6.27 4.45
C GLN A 34 -5.30 -4.95 5.20
N ALA A 35 -6.19 -4.01 4.90
CA ALA A 35 -6.26 -2.75 5.61
C ALA A 35 -6.51 -2.95 7.10
N HIS A 36 -7.46 -3.82 7.44
CA HIS A 36 -7.79 -4.13 8.82
C HIS A 36 -6.61 -4.76 9.57
N ILE A 37 -5.90 -5.69 8.92
CA ILE A 37 -4.72 -6.33 9.51
C ILE A 37 -3.65 -5.29 9.82
N LEU A 38 -3.38 -4.36 8.90
CA LEU A 38 -2.39 -3.32 9.12
C LEU A 38 -2.78 -2.38 10.25
N GLU A 39 -4.04 -1.98 10.30
CA GLU A 39 -4.54 -1.11 11.37
C GLU A 39 -4.45 -1.79 12.72
N THR A 40 -4.76 -3.08 12.79
CA THR A 40 -4.63 -3.87 14.01
C THR A 40 -3.17 -3.96 14.46
N ASN A 41 -2.26 -4.19 13.52
CA ASN A 41 -0.83 -4.24 13.82
C ASN A 41 -0.31 -2.89 14.30
N ALA A 42 -0.75 -1.80 13.68
CA ALA A 42 -0.37 -0.46 14.11
C ALA A 42 -0.81 -0.19 15.55
N LYS A 43 -2.04 -0.54 15.90
CA LYS A 43 -2.54 -0.40 17.27
C LYS A 43 -1.73 -1.21 18.25
N ARG A 44 -1.39 -2.45 17.90
CA ARG A 44 -0.57 -3.31 18.75
C ARG A 44 0.80 -2.72 19.02
N LEU A 45 1.37 -2.03 18.03
CA LEU A 45 2.66 -1.36 18.16
C LEU A 45 2.56 0.03 18.81
N GLY A 46 1.36 0.50 19.11
CA GLY A 46 1.15 1.83 19.69
C GLY A 46 1.31 2.95 18.68
N LEU A 47 1.21 2.67 17.39
CA LEU A 47 1.40 3.66 16.33
C LEU A 47 0.07 4.31 15.95
N LYS A 48 0.13 5.61 15.68
CA LYS A 48 -1.01 6.39 15.19
C LYS A 48 -0.77 6.70 13.71
N ILE A 49 -1.39 5.95 12.84
CA ILE A 49 -1.27 6.11 11.39
C ILE A 49 -2.59 6.64 10.81
N PRO A 50 -2.55 7.30 9.64
CA PRO A 50 -3.78 7.59 8.90
C PRO A 50 -4.53 6.30 8.60
N LYS A 51 -5.84 6.41 8.40
CA LYS A 51 -6.65 5.25 8.01
C LYS A 51 -6.02 4.57 6.80
N VAL A 52 -5.85 3.25 6.87
CA VAL A 52 -5.35 2.46 5.75
C VAL A 52 -6.46 2.34 4.71
N LEU A 53 -6.14 2.63 3.46
CA LEU A 53 -7.12 2.62 2.37
C LEU A 53 -6.99 1.35 1.54
N SER A 54 -8.11 0.67 1.33
CA SER A 54 -8.18 -0.35 0.29
C SER A 54 -8.30 0.34 -1.07
N VAL A 55 -8.13 -0.40 -2.15
CA VAL A 55 -8.31 0.14 -3.51
C VAL A 55 -9.71 0.75 -3.66
N THR A 56 -10.73 0.09 -3.12
CA THR A 56 -12.10 0.61 -3.17
C THR A 56 -12.22 1.95 -2.45
N ASP A 57 -11.61 2.07 -1.27
CA ASP A 57 -11.60 3.33 -0.51
C ASP A 57 -10.82 4.42 -1.24
N PHE A 58 -9.71 4.05 -1.86
CA PHE A 58 -8.86 4.98 -2.60
C PHE A 58 -9.58 5.59 -3.80
N ILE A 59 -10.38 4.79 -4.49
CA ILE A 59 -11.16 5.24 -5.65
C ILE A 59 -12.28 6.18 -5.23
N ASP A 60 -12.85 6.00 -4.04
CA ASP A 60 -13.92 6.82 -3.50
C ASP A 60 -13.34 8.13 -2.95
N ARG A 61 -13.20 9.13 -3.82
CA ARG A 61 -12.56 10.41 -3.51
C ARG A 61 -13.27 11.21 -2.44
N ASP A 62 -14.57 11.05 -2.29
CA ASP A 62 -15.37 11.87 -1.39
C ASP A 62 -15.49 11.28 0.01
N ALA A 63 -15.25 10.00 0.16
CA ALA A 63 -15.49 9.28 1.41
C ALA A 63 -14.29 9.26 2.36
N ASN A 64 -13.07 9.35 1.84
CA ASN A 64 -11.88 9.09 2.64
C ASN A 64 -10.78 10.12 2.39
N TYR A 65 -10.12 10.53 3.47
CA TYR A 65 -8.91 11.32 3.38
C TYR A 65 -7.79 10.49 2.78
N CYS A 66 -7.03 11.10 1.88
CA CYS A 66 -5.82 10.50 1.33
C CYS A 66 -4.72 11.55 1.25
N SER A 67 -3.54 11.23 1.73
CA SER A 67 -2.38 12.11 1.61
C SER A 67 -1.96 12.25 0.14
N ARG A 68 -1.21 13.31 -0.18
CA ARG A 68 -0.77 13.54 -1.57
C ARG A 68 0.28 12.54 -2.02
N GLU A 69 1.10 12.05 -1.11
CA GLU A 69 2.01 10.96 -1.36
C GLU A 69 1.54 9.75 -0.56
N ILE A 70 1.61 8.58 -1.14
CA ILE A 70 1.11 7.35 -0.52
C ILE A 70 2.19 6.30 -0.44
N ILE A 71 2.00 5.36 0.49
CA ILE A 71 2.80 4.15 0.59
C ILE A 71 1.93 3.01 0.09
N VAL A 72 2.43 2.23 -0.86
CA VAL A 72 1.68 1.10 -1.42
C VAL A 72 2.30 -0.19 -0.90
N ASP A 73 1.48 -1.01 -0.27
CA ASP A 73 1.89 -2.34 0.21
C ASP A 73 1.46 -3.40 -0.80
N GLU A 74 2.38 -4.30 -1.15
CA GLU A 74 2.14 -5.32 -2.17
C GLU A 74 1.71 -4.67 -3.49
N ALA A 75 2.63 -3.93 -4.10
CA ALA A 75 2.35 -3.07 -5.24
C ALA A 75 1.66 -3.79 -6.42
N LEU A 76 2.06 -5.02 -6.72
CA LEU A 76 1.43 -5.78 -7.82
C LEU A 76 0.00 -6.17 -7.50
N SER A 77 -0.29 -6.50 -6.25
CA SER A 77 -1.66 -6.79 -5.81
C SER A 77 -2.55 -5.56 -5.90
N VAL A 78 -2.02 -4.40 -5.53
CA VAL A 78 -2.75 -3.13 -5.65
C VAL A 78 -3.02 -2.80 -7.10
N LEU A 79 -2.03 -2.96 -7.97
CA LEU A 79 -2.21 -2.73 -9.41
C LEU A 79 -3.29 -3.63 -9.99
N GLU A 80 -3.26 -4.92 -9.66
CA GLU A 80 -4.28 -5.87 -10.12
C GLU A 80 -5.67 -5.48 -9.63
N ALA A 81 -5.79 -5.10 -8.36
CA ALA A 81 -7.06 -4.67 -7.78
C ALA A 81 -7.60 -3.40 -8.47
N LEU A 82 -6.72 -2.45 -8.79
CA LEU A 82 -7.11 -1.24 -9.51
C LEU A 82 -7.65 -1.55 -10.91
N ILE A 83 -6.97 -2.43 -11.63
CA ILE A 83 -7.41 -2.84 -12.97
C ILE A 83 -8.76 -3.53 -12.90
N THR A 84 -8.94 -4.44 -11.96
CA THR A 84 -10.21 -5.13 -11.76
C THR A 84 -11.35 -4.16 -11.40
N ALA A 85 -11.05 -3.14 -10.59
CA ALA A 85 -12.05 -2.14 -10.22
C ALA A 85 -12.48 -1.28 -11.41
N VAL A 86 -11.55 -0.97 -12.32
CA VAL A 86 -11.83 -0.16 -13.51
C VAL A 86 -12.51 -1.00 -14.59
N ARG A 87 -12.06 -2.23 -14.80
CA ARG A 87 -12.63 -3.14 -15.80
C ARG A 87 -12.73 -4.55 -15.23
N PRO A 88 -13.87 -4.91 -14.63
CA PRO A 88 -14.10 -6.26 -14.11
C PRO A 88 -13.88 -7.31 -15.17
N GLY A 89 -13.28 -8.43 -14.80
CA GLY A 89 -13.01 -9.53 -15.72
C GLY A 89 -11.64 -9.47 -16.40
N ILE A 90 -10.91 -8.37 -16.24
CA ILE A 90 -9.54 -8.25 -16.77
C ILE A 90 -8.56 -8.72 -15.72
N LYS A 91 -7.58 -9.49 -16.13
CA LYS A 91 -6.50 -9.97 -15.28
C LYS A 91 -5.15 -9.65 -15.90
N ILE A 92 -4.17 -9.35 -15.07
CA ILE A 92 -2.79 -9.21 -15.52
C ILE A 92 -2.21 -10.61 -15.69
N SER A 93 -1.79 -10.97 -16.91
CA SER A 93 -1.10 -12.24 -17.13
C SER A 93 0.40 -12.10 -16.91
N ASP A 94 0.96 -10.99 -17.34
CA ASP A 94 2.41 -10.77 -17.33
C ASP A 94 2.73 -9.33 -16.96
N ALA A 95 3.86 -9.12 -16.30
CA ALA A 95 4.35 -7.79 -15.95
C ALA A 95 5.86 -7.80 -15.92
N THR A 96 6.45 -6.65 -16.19
CA THR A 96 7.89 -6.47 -16.02
C THR A 96 8.14 -5.41 -14.96
N LEU A 97 9.26 -5.54 -14.28
CA LEU A 97 9.74 -4.55 -13.33
C LEU A 97 11.19 -4.26 -13.62
N THR A 98 11.54 -2.98 -13.61
CA THR A 98 12.92 -2.55 -13.75
C THR A 98 13.21 -1.48 -12.70
N CYS A 99 14.31 -1.62 -11.98
CA CYS A 99 14.79 -0.57 -11.09
C CYS A 99 15.66 0.38 -11.89
N TYR A 100 15.20 1.62 -12.02
CA TYR A 100 15.95 2.65 -12.73
C TYR A 100 16.84 3.44 -11.78
N GLU A 101 17.83 4.10 -12.35
CA GLU A 101 18.59 5.12 -11.63
C GLU A 101 17.61 6.19 -11.12
N GLY A 102 17.74 6.58 -9.86
CA GLY A 102 16.81 7.49 -9.20
C GLY A 102 15.68 6.81 -8.46
N VAL A 103 15.48 5.51 -8.64
CA VAL A 103 14.58 4.70 -7.83
C VAL A 103 15.40 4.01 -6.76
N ARG A 104 15.01 4.19 -5.49
CA ARG A 104 15.73 3.59 -4.37
C ARG A 104 15.07 2.31 -3.91
N GLU A 105 15.88 1.27 -3.82
CA GLU A 105 15.49 0.03 -3.17
C GLU A 105 15.95 0.07 -1.72
N ILE A 106 15.04 -0.26 -0.83
CA ILE A 106 15.29 -0.25 0.61
C ILE A 106 15.15 -1.65 1.19
#